data_2d186ec2a147ce553b2506f6cf52366f
#
_entry.id   2d186ec2a147ce553b2506f6cf52366f
#
_cell.length_a   1.000
_cell.length_b   1.000
_cell.length_c   1.000
_cell.angle_alpha   90.00
_cell.angle_beta   90.00
_cell.angle_gamma   90.00
#
_symmetry.space_group_name_H-M   'P 1'
#
loop_
_entity.id
_entity.type
_entity.pdbx_description
1 polymer ?
#
loop_
_entity_poly.entity_id
_entity_poly.type
_entity_poly.pdbx_seq_one_letter_code
_entity_poly.pdbx_strand_id
1 'polypeptide(L)'
;MKKKILTALCAAVLTLPMAHTENPKQEFRGAWIHTVHQSQYAKMTTDETKAYLCDQLDKLKAAGCNAVLFQVRPSADAFYPSELEPWSRFLTGTAGKAPSPYWDPLQFMIEESHARGMELHAWLNPYRVTTSKNEKLPKNHIYYKHPERFVAYDGKLYFDPGLPENRSFIESVVKDLITRYDFDAIHMDDYFYPYPVDGLDFPDSKSYKKYGEGMDRGDWRRHNVDLLIEGLHEVIEAQKPWVRLGISPFGIWRNKSSDPRGSDTNGFQNYDGLYADVLLWTKKGWVDYMLPQLYWTLEKKVASSEKLAYWWNDNANGRHMYIGQNVKTTMDTPDLAPSTDPTQLDHKIRLSRELPNIQGNCWWPGYMITANYKGVADSLAMNQQRTVALVPNYPWIDDVKPGEVTSLRRDGDRLL
;
A
#
# COMPACT_ATOMS: atom_id res chain seq x y z
N MET A 1 0.98 -59.83 56.03
CA MET A 1 1.67 -59.47 54.77
C MET A 1 0.67 -58.75 53.84
N LYS A 2 0.70 -57.40 53.75
CA LYS A 2 -0.17 -56.64 52.89
C LYS A 2 0.66 -56.19 51.65
N LYS A 3 0.34 -56.72 50.48
CA LYS A 3 0.95 -56.32 49.19
C LYS A 3 0.37 -54.96 48.79
N LYS A 4 1.22 -53.94 48.68
CA LYS A 4 0.88 -52.64 48.02
C LYS A 4 1.05 -52.83 46.50
N ILE A 5 -0.03 -52.66 45.78
CA ILE A 5 -0.03 -52.55 44.31
C ILE A 5 0.23 -51.11 44.01
N LEU A 6 1.35 -50.81 43.34
CA LEU A 6 1.70 -49.47 42.84
C LEU A 6 1.19 -49.35 41.41
N THR A 7 0.13 -48.60 41.20
CA THR A 7 -0.42 -48.31 39.86
C THR A 7 0.36 -47.14 39.29
N ALA A 8 1.20 -47.41 38.27
CA ALA A 8 1.87 -46.37 37.53
C ALA A 8 0.89 -45.76 36.48
N LEU A 9 0.54 -44.49 36.66
CA LEU A 9 -0.25 -43.72 35.74
C LEU A 9 0.70 -43.19 34.64
N CYS A 10 0.74 -43.83 33.47
CA CYS A 10 1.40 -43.28 32.28
C CYS A 10 0.52 -42.15 31.72
N ALA A 11 0.91 -40.89 31.94
CA ALA A 11 0.35 -39.77 31.24
C ALA A 11 0.86 -39.80 29.78
N ALA A 12 0.02 -40.23 28.85
CA ALA A 12 0.27 -40.09 27.44
C ALA A 12 0.10 -38.59 27.09
N VAL A 13 1.21 -37.92 26.86
CA VAL A 13 1.22 -36.59 26.24
C VAL A 13 0.81 -36.78 24.78
N LEU A 14 -0.45 -36.54 24.48
CA LEU A 14 -0.94 -36.39 23.11
C LEU A 14 -0.34 -35.11 22.55
N THR A 15 0.79 -35.23 21.86
CA THR A 15 1.24 -34.19 20.93
C THR A 15 0.25 -34.18 19.76
N LEU A 16 -0.74 -33.29 19.82
CA LEU A 16 -1.53 -32.96 18.64
C LEU A 16 -0.54 -32.44 17.59
N PRO A 17 -0.54 -33.03 16.35
CA PRO A 17 0.23 -32.44 15.28
C PRO A 17 -0.30 -31.03 15.09
N MET A 18 0.58 -30.01 15.22
CA MET A 18 0.28 -28.67 14.77
C MET A 18 -0.10 -28.81 13.29
N ALA A 19 -1.36 -28.55 12.97
CA ALA A 19 -1.80 -28.48 11.59
C ALA A 19 -0.96 -27.39 10.94
N HIS A 20 -0.02 -27.76 10.07
CA HIS A 20 0.56 -26.83 9.13
C HIS A 20 -0.63 -26.31 8.31
N THR A 21 -1.05 -25.08 8.55
CA THR A 21 -2.02 -24.42 7.68
C THR A 21 -1.39 -24.43 6.29
N GLU A 22 -2.03 -25.16 5.37
CA GLU A 22 -1.58 -25.15 3.97
C GLU A 22 -1.51 -23.69 3.50
N ASN A 23 -0.44 -23.36 2.76
CA ASN A 23 -0.33 -22.03 2.19
C ASN A 23 -1.53 -21.77 1.26
N PRO A 24 -2.24 -20.64 1.41
CA PRO A 24 -3.46 -20.39 0.66
C PRO A 24 -3.16 -20.33 -0.85
N LYS A 25 -4.13 -20.79 -1.66
CA LYS A 25 -4.06 -20.70 -3.14
C LYS A 25 -4.26 -19.27 -3.65
N GLN A 26 -4.95 -18.45 -2.87
CA GLN A 26 -5.15 -17.03 -3.12
C GLN A 26 -4.76 -16.24 -1.88
N GLU A 27 -3.84 -15.30 -2.03
CA GLU A 27 -3.36 -14.42 -0.97
C GLU A 27 -2.61 -13.25 -1.61
N PHE A 28 -2.92 -12.03 -1.20
CA PHE A 28 -2.13 -10.89 -1.60
C PHE A 28 -0.78 -10.88 -0.88
N ARG A 29 0.31 -10.85 -1.64
CA ARG A 29 1.70 -10.86 -1.16
C ARG A 29 2.45 -9.72 -1.80
N GLY A 30 2.22 -8.52 -1.29
CA GLY A 30 2.73 -7.29 -1.87
C GLY A 30 4.02 -6.79 -1.24
N ALA A 31 4.72 -5.93 -1.98
CA ALA A 31 5.84 -5.15 -1.45
C ALA A 31 5.84 -3.74 -2.08
N TRP A 32 6.13 -2.70 -1.28
CA TRP A 32 6.27 -1.35 -1.78
C TRP A 32 7.69 -1.07 -2.30
N ILE A 33 7.77 -0.57 -3.53
CA ILE A 33 8.99 -0.03 -4.14
C ILE A 33 8.81 1.48 -4.24
N HIS A 34 9.34 2.23 -3.28
CA HIS A 34 9.25 3.68 -3.26
C HIS A 34 10.37 4.33 -4.08
N THR A 35 10.10 5.50 -4.61
CA THR A 35 11.03 6.29 -5.42
C THR A 35 11.40 7.61 -4.74
N VAL A 36 10.53 8.13 -3.88
CA VAL A 36 10.80 9.32 -3.08
C VAL A 36 12.03 9.11 -2.19
N HIS A 37 12.92 10.09 -2.16
CA HIS A 37 14.19 10.04 -1.41
C HIS A 37 15.18 8.92 -1.82
N GLN A 38 14.93 8.24 -2.95
CA GLN A 38 15.80 7.20 -3.48
C GLN A 38 16.84 7.83 -4.43
N SER A 39 17.97 8.26 -3.87
CA SER A 39 19.02 8.95 -4.63
C SER A 39 19.87 8.03 -5.54
N GLN A 40 19.73 6.71 -5.41
CA GLN A 40 20.47 5.74 -6.22
C GLN A 40 20.10 5.80 -7.70
N TYR A 41 18.83 5.99 -8.06
CA TYR A 41 18.40 6.08 -9.45
C TYR A 41 19.17 7.17 -10.23
N ALA A 42 19.35 8.33 -9.61
CA ALA A 42 20.06 9.45 -10.22
C ALA A 42 21.57 9.22 -10.44
N LYS A 43 22.12 8.15 -9.84
CA LYS A 43 23.55 7.77 -9.95
C LYS A 43 23.79 6.63 -10.93
N MET A 44 22.72 5.97 -11.39
CA MET A 44 22.76 4.86 -12.31
C MET A 44 22.48 5.33 -13.74
N THR A 45 23.10 4.66 -14.71
CA THR A 45 22.71 4.74 -16.11
C THR A 45 21.32 4.13 -16.31
N THR A 46 20.72 4.33 -17.48
CA THR A 46 19.45 3.69 -17.84
C THR A 46 19.52 2.16 -17.71
N ASP A 47 20.58 1.53 -18.23
CA ASP A 47 20.73 0.08 -18.19
C ASP A 47 20.97 -0.44 -16.77
N GLU A 48 21.75 0.25 -15.96
CA GLU A 48 21.93 -0.07 -14.53
C GLU A 48 20.62 0.07 -13.76
N THR A 49 19.82 1.10 -14.05
CA THR A 49 18.51 1.29 -13.41
C THR A 49 17.55 0.16 -13.77
N LYS A 50 17.48 -0.23 -15.05
CA LYS A 50 16.67 -1.37 -15.49
C LYS A 50 17.11 -2.67 -14.84
N ALA A 51 18.42 -2.95 -14.83
CA ALA A 51 18.98 -4.13 -14.19
C ALA A 51 18.69 -4.15 -12.68
N TYR A 52 18.81 -3.01 -12.00
CA TYR A 52 18.47 -2.88 -10.59
C TYR A 52 16.97 -3.17 -10.33
N LEU A 53 16.07 -2.63 -11.15
CA LEU A 53 14.63 -2.87 -11.00
C LEU A 53 14.26 -4.33 -11.27
N CYS A 54 14.86 -4.97 -12.28
CA CYS A 54 14.70 -6.41 -12.52
C CYS A 54 15.19 -7.24 -11.33
N ASP A 55 16.36 -6.93 -10.77
CA ASP A 55 16.90 -7.60 -9.58
C ASP A 55 15.95 -7.49 -8.37
N GLN A 56 15.33 -6.30 -8.17
CA GLN A 56 14.31 -6.11 -7.13
C GLN A 56 13.11 -7.03 -7.37
N LEU A 57 12.58 -7.08 -8.60
CA LEU A 57 11.44 -7.92 -8.96
C LEU A 57 11.77 -9.42 -8.81
N ASP A 58 12.93 -9.86 -9.27
CA ASP A 58 13.38 -11.25 -9.16
C ASP A 58 13.48 -11.71 -7.69
N LYS A 59 14.06 -10.88 -6.83
CA LYS A 59 14.18 -11.17 -5.40
C LYS A 59 12.83 -11.16 -4.68
N LEU A 60 11.95 -10.23 -5.00
CA LEU A 60 10.59 -10.22 -4.45
C LEU A 60 9.80 -11.45 -4.90
N LYS A 61 9.90 -11.82 -6.18
CA LYS A 61 9.31 -13.06 -6.71
C LYS A 61 9.85 -14.30 -6.02
N ALA A 62 11.16 -14.38 -5.82
CA ALA A 62 11.81 -15.49 -5.12
C ALA A 62 11.35 -15.58 -3.65
N ALA A 63 11.06 -14.46 -3.00
CA ALA A 63 10.45 -14.43 -1.65
C ALA A 63 8.97 -14.81 -1.64
N GLY A 64 8.35 -15.05 -2.81
CA GLY A 64 6.95 -15.46 -2.96
C GLY A 64 5.96 -14.32 -3.11
N CYS A 65 6.40 -13.09 -3.36
CA CYS A 65 5.53 -11.96 -3.68
C CYS A 65 4.83 -12.15 -5.04
N ASN A 66 3.59 -11.66 -5.14
CA ASN A 66 2.77 -11.67 -6.35
C ASN A 66 2.24 -10.29 -6.75
N ALA A 67 2.62 -9.24 -6.03
CA ALA A 67 2.29 -7.86 -6.36
C ALA A 67 3.40 -6.90 -5.91
N VAL A 68 3.61 -5.83 -6.69
CA VAL A 68 4.47 -4.71 -6.32
C VAL A 68 3.72 -3.40 -6.42
N LEU A 69 3.90 -2.54 -5.41
CA LEU A 69 3.36 -1.20 -5.37
C LEU A 69 4.49 -0.22 -5.70
N PHE A 70 4.57 0.16 -6.97
CA PHE A 70 5.66 1.00 -7.48
C PHE A 70 5.26 2.48 -7.46
N GLN A 71 6.05 3.30 -6.76
CA GLN A 71 5.76 4.73 -6.64
C GLN A 71 6.12 5.49 -7.92
N VAL A 72 5.07 5.82 -8.68
CA VAL A 72 5.21 6.47 -9.99
C VAL A 72 5.03 7.98 -9.95
N ARG A 73 4.38 8.51 -8.88
CA ARG A 73 4.13 9.93 -8.67
C ARG A 73 4.45 10.32 -7.22
N PRO A 74 5.72 10.56 -6.90
CA PRO A 74 6.12 10.86 -5.52
C PRO A 74 5.79 12.27 -5.04
N SER A 75 5.82 13.30 -5.91
CA SER A 75 5.75 14.72 -5.49
C SER A 75 5.29 15.64 -6.63
N ALA A 76 4.06 15.45 -7.15
CA ALA A 76 3.56 16.20 -8.31
C ALA A 76 4.54 16.18 -9.49
N ASP A 77 5.17 15.06 -9.68
CA ASP A 77 6.18 14.74 -10.70
C ASP A 77 6.05 13.26 -11.08
N ALA A 78 6.66 12.85 -12.18
CA ALA A 78 6.40 11.56 -12.78
C ALA A 78 7.66 10.70 -12.99
N PHE A 79 7.54 9.39 -12.73
CA PHE A 79 8.46 8.33 -13.17
C PHE A 79 7.99 7.70 -14.49
N TYR A 80 7.34 8.49 -15.35
CA TYR A 80 6.84 8.10 -16.67
C TYR A 80 6.72 9.34 -17.54
N PRO A 81 6.67 9.22 -18.87
CA PRO A 81 6.39 10.35 -19.75
C PRO A 81 5.01 10.93 -19.45
N SER A 82 4.94 12.19 -19.02
CA SER A 82 3.69 12.88 -18.74
C SER A 82 3.65 14.24 -19.41
N GLU A 83 2.50 14.57 -20.02
CA GLU A 83 2.22 15.91 -20.53
C GLU A 83 1.67 16.85 -19.44
N LEU A 84 1.25 16.28 -18.30
CA LEU A 84 0.64 17.01 -17.19
C LEU A 84 1.64 17.43 -16.12
N GLU A 85 2.66 16.60 -15.88
CA GLU A 85 3.62 16.77 -14.80
C GLU A 85 5.06 16.56 -15.28
N PRO A 86 6.04 17.25 -14.65
CA PRO A 86 7.44 17.12 -15.05
C PRO A 86 8.03 15.77 -14.62
N TRP A 87 9.13 15.35 -15.25
CA TRP A 87 9.94 14.23 -14.80
C TRP A 87 10.43 14.43 -13.36
N SER A 88 10.37 13.37 -12.57
CA SER A 88 10.82 13.39 -11.19
C SER A 88 12.35 13.53 -11.08
N ARG A 89 12.78 14.41 -10.17
CA ARG A 89 14.20 14.54 -9.83
C ARG A 89 14.77 13.28 -9.18
N PHE A 90 13.95 12.45 -8.58
CA PHE A 90 14.39 11.20 -7.98
C PHE A 90 14.85 10.19 -9.02
N LEU A 91 14.40 10.32 -10.27
CA LEU A 91 14.85 9.46 -11.37
C LEU A 91 16.21 9.90 -11.94
N THR A 92 16.37 11.21 -12.20
CA THR A 92 17.51 11.73 -12.97
C THR A 92 18.42 12.66 -12.17
N GLY A 93 18.11 12.94 -10.92
CA GLY A 93 18.80 13.94 -10.09
C GLY A 93 18.40 15.39 -10.38
N THR A 94 17.64 15.63 -11.45
CA THR A 94 17.24 16.98 -11.90
C THR A 94 15.76 16.99 -12.22
N ALA A 95 15.00 17.84 -11.54
CA ALA A 95 13.55 17.99 -11.78
C ALA A 95 13.27 18.45 -13.22
N GLY A 96 12.31 17.80 -13.88
CA GLY A 96 11.89 18.09 -15.26
C GLY A 96 12.81 17.54 -16.33
N LYS A 97 13.91 16.86 -15.98
CA LYS A 97 14.83 16.25 -16.95
C LYS A 97 14.43 14.80 -17.23
N ALA A 98 14.17 14.50 -18.50
CA ALA A 98 13.93 13.12 -18.94
C ALA A 98 15.19 12.26 -18.77
N PRO A 99 15.06 10.94 -18.59
CA PRO A 99 16.18 10.01 -18.59
C PRO A 99 16.89 9.96 -19.95
N SER A 100 18.19 9.68 -19.94
CA SER A 100 19.01 9.59 -21.15
C SER A 100 19.99 8.41 -21.05
N PRO A 101 19.88 7.40 -21.95
CA PRO A 101 18.90 7.25 -23.03
C PRO A 101 17.44 7.30 -22.55
N TYR A 102 16.57 7.82 -23.42
CA TYR A 102 15.13 7.94 -23.11
C TYR A 102 14.47 6.55 -22.97
N TRP A 103 13.65 6.38 -21.95
CA TRP A 103 12.83 5.19 -21.72
C TRP A 103 11.63 5.53 -20.82
N ASP A 104 10.66 4.63 -20.76
CA ASP A 104 9.49 4.74 -19.90
C ASP A 104 9.62 3.79 -18.71
N PRO A 105 9.94 4.29 -17.51
CA PRO A 105 10.08 3.46 -16.32
C PRO A 105 8.78 2.73 -15.90
N LEU A 106 7.62 3.35 -16.08
CA LEU A 106 6.35 2.73 -15.70
C LEU A 106 6.00 1.58 -16.66
N GLN A 107 6.09 1.81 -17.97
CA GLN A 107 5.86 0.76 -18.96
C GLN A 107 6.80 -0.42 -18.74
N PHE A 108 8.08 -0.14 -18.52
CA PHE A 108 9.06 -1.18 -18.22
C PHE A 108 8.71 -1.98 -16.98
N MET A 109 8.33 -1.32 -15.87
CA MET A 109 7.97 -2.00 -14.63
C MET A 109 6.71 -2.84 -14.76
N ILE A 110 5.73 -2.40 -15.57
CA ILE A 110 4.52 -3.19 -15.87
C ILE A 110 4.92 -4.48 -16.61
N GLU A 111 5.66 -4.36 -17.71
CA GLU A 111 6.10 -5.50 -18.52
C GLU A 111 6.93 -6.50 -17.72
N GLU A 112 7.88 -6.02 -16.95
CA GLU A 112 8.76 -6.87 -16.14
C GLU A 112 8.04 -7.51 -14.94
N SER A 113 7.06 -6.83 -14.35
CA SER A 113 6.21 -7.41 -13.29
C SER A 113 5.32 -8.51 -13.86
N HIS A 114 4.61 -8.23 -14.96
CA HIS A 114 3.73 -9.19 -15.61
C HIS A 114 4.48 -10.40 -16.17
N ALA A 115 5.69 -10.21 -16.72
CA ALA A 115 6.54 -11.32 -17.16
C ALA A 115 6.91 -12.30 -16.03
N ARG A 116 6.89 -11.83 -14.79
CA ARG A 116 7.12 -12.64 -13.57
C ARG A 116 5.82 -13.15 -12.93
N GLY A 117 4.66 -12.88 -13.53
CA GLY A 117 3.35 -13.20 -12.96
C GLY A 117 3.10 -12.45 -11.65
N MET A 118 3.47 -11.17 -11.61
CA MET A 118 3.24 -10.26 -10.49
C MET A 118 2.40 -9.09 -10.96
N GLU A 119 1.43 -8.66 -10.15
CA GLU A 119 0.71 -7.42 -10.40
C GLU A 119 1.56 -6.19 -10.14
N LEU A 120 1.30 -5.13 -10.90
CA LEU A 120 1.86 -3.81 -10.65
C LEU A 120 0.76 -2.83 -10.26
N HIS A 121 0.86 -2.26 -9.05
CA HIS A 121 0.01 -1.19 -8.58
C HIS A 121 0.75 0.13 -8.71
N ALA A 122 0.21 1.06 -9.49
CA ALA A 122 0.78 2.40 -9.68
C ALA A 122 0.51 3.25 -8.44
N TRP A 123 1.55 3.53 -7.65
CA TRP A 123 1.42 4.27 -6.40
C TRP A 123 1.68 5.77 -6.60
N LEU A 124 0.68 6.57 -6.22
CA LEU A 124 0.69 8.03 -6.30
C LEU A 124 0.54 8.66 -4.91
N ASN A 125 1.25 9.77 -4.67
CA ASN A 125 0.91 10.70 -3.60
C ASN A 125 0.08 11.85 -4.21
N PRO A 126 -1.16 12.14 -3.74
CA PRO A 126 -2.03 13.07 -4.45
C PRO A 126 -1.63 14.55 -4.31
N TYR A 127 -1.24 15.02 -3.11
CA TYR A 127 -1.17 16.44 -2.83
C TYR A 127 0.23 17.00 -2.57
N ARG A 128 1.22 16.16 -2.27
CA ARG A 128 2.59 16.62 -2.02
C ARG A 128 3.25 17.14 -3.29
N VAL A 129 3.88 18.31 -3.20
CA VAL A 129 4.60 18.96 -4.31
C VAL A 129 6.09 19.01 -4.04
N THR A 130 6.51 19.34 -2.82
CA THR A 130 7.92 19.29 -2.44
C THR A 130 8.14 18.40 -1.21
N THR A 131 9.33 17.81 -1.10
CA THR A 131 9.70 16.92 0.01
C THR A 131 10.62 17.61 1.02
N SER A 132 11.18 18.76 0.65
CA SER A 132 12.08 19.54 1.49
C SER A 132 11.80 21.04 1.37
N LYS A 133 12.26 21.79 2.37
CA LYS A 133 12.26 23.27 2.34
C LYS A 133 13.18 23.76 1.21
N ASN A 134 12.76 24.83 0.54
CA ASN A 134 13.53 25.47 -0.54
C ASN A 134 13.78 24.60 -1.78
N GLU A 135 13.06 23.52 -1.97
CA GLU A 135 13.11 22.72 -3.19
C GLU A 135 12.63 23.55 -4.39
N LYS A 136 13.42 23.55 -5.47
CA LYS A 136 13.11 24.30 -6.69
C LYS A 136 12.32 23.40 -7.65
N LEU A 137 11.17 23.90 -8.08
CA LEU A 137 10.36 23.25 -9.11
C LEU A 137 10.90 23.58 -10.51
N PRO A 138 10.78 22.68 -11.49
CA PRO A 138 11.16 22.97 -12.88
C PRO A 138 10.15 23.95 -13.50
N LYS A 139 10.61 24.75 -14.48
CA LYS A 139 9.81 25.84 -15.07
C LYS A 139 8.48 25.38 -15.71
N ASN A 140 8.39 24.13 -16.12
CA ASN A 140 7.17 23.54 -16.70
C ASN A 140 6.20 23.01 -15.64
N HIS A 141 6.50 23.11 -14.34
CA HIS A 141 5.58 22.68 -13.29
C HIS A 141 4.35 23.59 -13.26
N ILE A 142 3.17 23.00 -13.06
CA ILE A 142 1.87 23.69 -13.01
C ILE A 142 1.81 24.84 -12.00
N TYR A 143 2.65 24.79 -10.95
CA TYR A 143 2.80 25.85 -9.96
C TYR A 143 3.05 27.22 -10.59
N TYR A 144 3.86 27.31 -11.64
CA TYR A 144 4.17 28.61 -12.27
C TYR A 144 3.02 29.19 -13.09
N LYS A 145 2.07 28.35 -13.50
CA LYS A 145 0.85 28.80 -14.20
C LYS A 145 -0.28 29.14 -13.22
N HIS A 146 -0.33 28.44 -12.09
CA HIS A 146 -1.42 28.50 -11.12
C HIS A 146 -0.91 28.50 -9.68
N PRO A 147 -0.11 29.50 -9.25
CA PRO A 147 0.45 29.52 -7.88
C PRO A 147 -0.63 29.59 -6.79
N GLU A 148 -1.82 30.14 -7.11
CA GLU A 148 -2.97 30.22 -6.22
C GLU A 148 -3.56 28.87 -5.80
N ARG A 149 -3.19 27.79 -6.50
CA ARG A 149 -3.64 26.43 -6.19
C ARG A 149 -2.83 25.75 -5.08
N PHE A 150 -1.79 26.39 -4.62
CA PHE A 150 -0.81 25.77 -3.73
C PHE A 150 -0.71 26.51 -2.41
N VAL A 151 -0.39 25.74 -1.37
CA VAL A 151 -0.14 26.25 -0.03
C VAL A 151 1.20 25.79 0.50
N ALA A 152 1.87 26.66 1.25
CA ALA A 152 3.11 26.31 1.94
C ALA A 152 2.80 25.92 3.38
N TYR A 153 3.23 24.71 3.78
CA TYR A 153 3.07 24.19 5.13
C TYR A 153 4.38 23.58 5.61
N ASP A 154 4.87 23.99 6.77
CA ASP A 154 6.19 23.64 7.31
C ASP A 154 7.34 23.77 6.29
N GLY A 155 7.29 24.85 5.47
CA GLY A 155 8.30 25.12 4.45
C GLY A 155 8.27 24.20 3.23
N LYS A 156 7.30 23.32 3.11
CA LYS A 156 7.03 22.46 1.95
C LYS A 156 5.79 22.93 1.22
N LEU A 157 5.72 22.65 -0.07
CA LEU A 157 4.59 23.03 -0.92
C LEU A 157 3.64 21.84 -1.12
N TYR A 158 2.36 22.12 -1.08
CA TYR A 158 1.28 21.17 -1.30
C TYR A 158 0.22 21.78 -2.24
N PHE A 159 -0.47 20.97 -2.99
CA PHE A 159 -1.77 21.35 -3.53
C PHE A 159 -2.74 21.63 -2.37
N ASP A 160 -3.57 22.63 -2.48
CA ASP A 160 -4.67 22.85 -1.53
C ASP A 160 -5.80 21.84 -1.82
N PRO A 161 -6.07 20.85 -0.91
CA PRO A 161 -7.11 19.85 -1.15
C PRO A 161 -8.52 20.45 -1.19
N GLY A 162 -8.71 21.65 -0.64
CA GLY A 162 -9.98 22.37 -0.62
C GLY A 162 -10.38 22.98 -1.96
N LEU A 163 -9.51 22.93 -2.97
CA LEU A 163 -9.80 23.50 -4.28
C LEU A 163 -10.32 22.43 -5.26
N PRO A 164 -11.54 22.57 -5.80
CA PRO A 164 -12.09 21.67 -6.82
C PRO A 164 -11.17 21.47 -8.02
N GLU A 165 -10.49 22.53 -8.45
CA GLU A 165 -9.55 22.51 -9.59
C GLU A 165 -8.35 21.58 -9.34
N ASN A 166 -7.95 21.40 -8.09
CA ASN A 166 -6.86 20.48 -7.74
C ASN A 166 -7.33 19.03 -7.74
N ARG A 167 -8.55 18.75 -7.29
CA ARG A 167 -9.15 17.40 -7.43
C ARG A 167 -9.25 17.01 -8.89
N SER A 168 -9.85 17.88 -9.72
CA SER A 168 -9.98 17.61 -11.16
C SER A 168 -8.63 17.45 -11.86
N PHE A 169 -7.58 18.14 -11.39
CA PHE A 169 -6.24 17.93 -11.92
C PHE A 169 -5.70 16.54 -11.57
N ILE A 170 -5.85 16.08 -10.32
CA ILE A 170 -5.41 14.75 -9.89
C ILE A 170 -6.22 13.66 -10.61
N GLU A 171 -7.52 13.83 -10.77
CA GLU A 171 -8.38 12.97 -11.57
C GLU A 171 -7.90 12.87 -13.02
N SER A 172 -7.46 14.00 -13.61
CA SER A 172 -6.91 14.01 -14.96
C SER A 172 -5.57 13.27 -15.07
N VAL A 173 -4.73 13.34 -14.04
CA VAL A 173 -3.47 12.55 -13.96
C VAL A 173 -3.77 11.06 -13.91
N VAL A 174 -4.72 10.64 -13.07
CA VAL A 174 -5.13 9.23 -12.97
C VAL A 174 -5.78 8.75 -14.27
N LYS A 175 -6.63 9.57 -14.89
CA LYS A 175 -7.23 9.29 -16.21
C LYS A 175 -6.17 9.09 -17.28
N ASP A 176 -5.15 9.95 -17.34
CA ASP A 176 -4.03 9.84 -18.29
C ASP A 176 -3.28 8.51 -18.09
N LEU A 177 -2.96 8.16 -16.83
CA LEU A 177 -2.31 6.90 -16.50
C LEU A 177 -3.12 5.69 -16.94
N ILE A 178 -4.39 5.61 -16.53
CA ILE A 178 -5.27 4.48 -16.85
C ILE A 178 -5.46 4.32 -18.38
N THR A 179 -5.56 5.42 -19.10
CA THR A 179 -5.76 5.39 -20.56
C THR A 179 -4.54 4.81 -21.26
N ARG A 180 -3.33 5.11 -20.79
CA ARG A 180 -2.09 4.79 -21.51
C ARG A 180 -1.41 3.49 -21.06
N TYR A 181 -1.62 3.07 -19.82
CA TYR A 181 -0.88 1.96 -19.22
C TYR A 181 -1.79 0.82 -18.80
N ASP A 182 -1.23 -0.38 -18.77
CA ASP A 182 -1.94 -1.62 -18.42
C ASP A 182 -1.47 -2.17 -17.06
N PHE A 183 -1.49 -1.31 -16.04
CA PHE A 183 -1.26 -1.73 -14.66
C PHE A 183 -2.54 -2.28 -14.01
N ASP A 184 -2.39 -2.96 -12.87
CA ASP A 184 -3.47 -3.70 -12.23
C ASP A 184 -4.28 -2.87 -11.23
N ALA A 185 -3.67 -1.83 -10.64
CA ALA A 185 -4.33 -0.94 -9.68
C ALA A 185 -3.71 0.46 -9.63
N ILE A 186 -4.53 1.44 -9.25
CA ILE A 186 -4.08 2.71 -8.68
C ILE A 186 -3.98 2.54 -7.17
N HIS A 187 -2.89 3.00 -6.58
CA HIS A 187 -2.66 2.96 -5.14
C HIS A 187 -2.28 4.32 -4.60
N MET A 188 -2.86 4.73 -3.47
CA MET A 188 -2.47 5.93 -2.74
C MET A 188 -2.09 5.60 -1.30
N ASP A 189 -1.16 6.38 -0.77
CA ASP A 189 -0.75 6.31 0.63
C ASP A 189 -1.70 7.13 1.55
N ASP A 190 -1.27 7.40 2.77
CA ASP A 190 -2.04 8.14 3.79
C ASP A 190 -1.84 9.66 3.75
N TYR A 191 -1.03 10.18 2.82
CA TYR A 191 -0.72 11.61 2.73
C TYR A 191 -1.75 12.40 1.92
N PHE A 192 -3.00 12.47 2.40
CA PHE A 192 -4.01 13.38 1.84
C PHE A 192 -3.74 14.81 2.34
N TYR A 193 -4.17 15.17 3.54
CA TYR A 193 -3.56 16.31 4.23
C TYR A 193 -2.22 15.87 4.83
N PRO A 194 -1.23 16.76 4.95
CA PRO A 194 0.04 16.41 5.58
C PRO A 194 -0.15 16.12 7.08
N TYR A 195 0.74 15.31 7.63
CA TYR A 195 0.79 15.10 9.08
C TYR A 195 0.88 16.45 9.81
N PRO A 196 0.13 16.63 10.90
CA PRO A 196 0.11 17.88 11.64
C PRO A 196 1.47 18.19 12.22
N VAL A 197 1.83 19.46 12.22
CA VAL A 197 3.01 20.00 12.88
C VAL A 197 2.56 20.85 14.04
N ASP A 198 3.11 20.62 15.24
CA ASP A 198 2.73 21.33 16.45
C ASP A 198 2.80 22.85 16.28
N GLY A 199 1.72 23.53 16.65
CA GLY A 199 1.60 24.98 16.54
C GLY A 199 1.36 25.53 15.13
N LEU A 200 1.23 24.66 14.11
CA LEU A 200 0.91 25.06 12.73
C LEU A 200 -0.44 24.48 12.31
N ASP A 201 -1.33 25.36 11.84
CA ASP A 201 -2.53 24.91 11.13
C ASP A 201 -2.27 24.88 9.63
N PHE A 202 -2.89 23.93 8.92
CA PHE A 202 -2.77 23.86 7.47
C PHE A 202 -3.45 25.11 6.84
N PRO A 203 -2.78 25.84 5.93
CA PRO A 203 -3.17 27.19 5.55
C PRO A 203 -4.24 27.24 4.44
N ASP A 204 -5.34 26.49 4.60
CA ASP A 204 -6.47 26.38 3.69
C ASP A 204 -7.64 27.37 4.00
N SER A 205 -7.39 28.42 4.79
CA SER A 205 -8.45 29.34 5.22
C SER A 205 -9.14 30.06 4.07
N LYS A 206 -8.44 30.30 2.94
CA LYS A 206 -9.02 30.95 1.76
C LYS A 206 -10.02 30.03 1.05
N SER A 207 -9.64 28.80 0.82
CA SER A 207 -10.49 27.78 0.20
C SER A 207 -11.65 27.42 1.11
N TYR A 208 -11.43 27.27 2.42
CA TYR A 208 -12.48 27.06 3.40
C TYR A 208 -13.52 28.20 3.41
N LYS A 209 -13.08 29.46 3.40
CA LYS A 209 -14.00 30.60 3.31
C LYS A 209 -14.85 30.57 2.04
N LYS A 210 -14.30 30.08 0.94
CA LYS A 210 -14.97 30.06 -0.36
C LYS A 210 -15.89 28.83 -0.53
N TYR A 211 -15.50 27.67 0.00
CA TYR A 211 -16.14 26.40 -0.29
C TYR A 211 -16.60 25.61 0.97
N GLY A 212 -16.47 26.20 2.16
CA GLY A 212 -16.81 25.51 3.42
C GLY A 212 -18.30 25.31 3.66
N GLU A 213 -19.17 26.10 3.00
CA GLU A 213 -20.64 25.95 3.00
C GLU A 213 -21.26 25.80 4.41
N GLY A 214 -20.63 26.38 5.42
CA GLY A 214 -21.09 26.31 6.82
C GLY A 214 -20.71 25.01 7.56
N MET A 215 -19.96 24.10 6.94
CA MET A 215 -19.41 22.92 7.62
C MET A 215 -18.37 23.31 8.68
N ASP A 216 -18.22 22.48 9.71
CA ASP A 216 -17.00 22.50 10.53
C ASP A 216 -15.77 22.29 9.66
N ARG A 217 -14.65 22.94 9.99
CA ARG A 217 -13.46 22.90 9.15
C ARG A 217 -12.86 21.50 9.02
N GLY A 218 -12.92 20.68 10.05
CA GLY A 218 -12.46 19.30 10.01
C GLY A 218 -13.37 18.44 9.13
N ASP A 219 -14.69 18.63 9.20
CA ASP A 219 -15.65 17.92 8.35
C ASP A 219 -15.50 18.35 6.88
N TRP A 220 -15.27 19.63 6.61
CA TRP A 220 -15.02 20.12 5.28
C TRP A 220 -13.70 19.56 4.69
N ARG A 221 -12.63 19.44 5.48
CA ARG A 221 -11.39 18.81 5.05
C ARG A 221 -11.61 17.34 4.67
N ARG A 222 -12.36 16.59 5.49
CA ARG A 222 -12.74 15.21 5.18
C ARG A 222 -13.56 15.12 3.90
N HIS A 223 -14.58 15.98 3.79
CA HIS A 223 -15.41 16.04 2.60
C HIS A 223 -14.59 16.27 1.32
N ASN A 224 -13.56 17.12 1.35
CA ASN A 224 -12.68 17.33 0.20
C ASN A 224 -11.88 16.07 -0.18
N VAL A 225 -11.44 15.27 0.80
CA VAL A 225 -10.77 14.01 0.54
C VAL A 225 -11.78 12.97 0.04
N ASP A 226 -12.99 12.92 0.61
CA ASP A 226 -14.06 12.04 0.15
C ASP A 226 -14.40 12.29 -1.33
N LEU A 227 -14.54 13.56 -1.72
CA LEU A 227 -14.79 13.95 -3.12
C LEU A 227 -13.64 13.54 -4.05
N LEU A 228 -12.39 13.54 -3.59
CA LEU A 228 -11.28 13.02 -4.40
C LEU A 228 -11.42 11.52 -4.61
N ILE A 229 -11.68 10.76 -3.55
CA ILE A 229 -11.78 9.28 -3.64
C ILE A 229 -12.97 8.87 -4.51
N GLU A 230 -14.13 9.52 -4.33
CA GLU A 230 -15.31 9.32 -5.17
C GLU A 230 -15.01 9.61 -6.64
N GLY A 231 -14.41 10.78 -6.95
CA GLY A 231 -14.06 11.16 -8.32
C GLY A 231 -13.03 10.23 -8.97
N LEU A 232 -12.07 9.71 -8.19
CA LEU A 232 -11.13 8.70 -8.70
C LEU A 232 -11.82 7.37 -9.01
N HIS A 233 -12.73 6.92 -8.16
CA HIS A 233 -13.57 5.75 -8.43
C HIS A 233 -14.35 5.93 -9.73
N GLU A 234 -15.03 7.06 -9.90
CA GLU A 234 -15.80 7.36 -11.14
C GLU A 234 -14.90 7.37 -12.38
N VAL A 235 -13.69 7.95 -12.29
CA VAL A 235 -12.72 7.96 -13.40
C VAL A 235 -12.29 6.55 -13.78
N ILE A 236 -12.02 5.68 -12.79
CA ILE A 236 -11.59 4.30 -13.01
C ILE A 236 -12.73 3.50 -13.65
N GLU A 237 -13.93 3.55 -13.06
CA GLU A 237 -15.12 2.86 -13.58
C GLU A 237 -15.43 3.26 -15.03
N ALA A 238 -15.28 4.54 -15.36
CA ALA A 238 -15.55 5.03 -16.71
C ALA A 238 -14.50 4.64 -17.75
N GLN A 239 -13.24 4.37 -17.35
CA GLN A 239 -12.13 4.13 -18.27
C GLN A 239 -11.77 2.63 -18.36
N LYS A 240 -11.48 2.00 -17.22
CA LYS A 240 -11.08 0.59 -17.11
C LYS A 240 -11.63 0.02 -15.79
N PRO A 241 -12.88 -0.43 -15.72
CA PRO A 241 -13.54 -0.87 -14.49
C PRO A 241 -12.88 -2.10 -13.83
N TRP A 242 -11.95 -2.76 -14.51
CA TRP A 242 -11.15 -3.85 -13.94
C TRP A 242 -9.88 -3.38 -13.22
N VAL A 243 -9.47 -2.12 -13.35
CA VAL A 243 -8.36 -1.52 -12.58
C VAL A 243 -8.87 -1.18 -11.19
N ARG A 244 -8.16 -1.65 -10.17
CA ARG A 244 -8.57 -1.46 -8.77
C ARG A 244 -8.11 -0.14 -8.20
N LEU A 245 -8.88 0.42 -7.27
CA LEU A 245 -8.47 1.55 -6.44
C LEU A 245 -8.16 1.06 -5.02
N GLY A 246 -6.91 1.22 -4.59
CA GLY A 246 -6.45 0.86 -3.26
C GLY A 246 -5.86 2.03 -2.48
N ILE A 247 -6.10 2.03 -1.18
CA ILE A 247 -5.56 3.04 -0.26
C ILE A 247 -4.82 2.36 0.87
N SER A 248 -3.62 2.86 1.22
CA SER A 248 -2.92 2.46 2.45
C SER A 248 -2.98 3.56 3.50
N PRO A 249 -4.06 3.59 4.30
CA PRO A 249 -4.25 4.60 5.31
C PRO A 249 -3.33 4.37 6.52
N PHE A 250 -3.18 5.41 7.35
CA PHE A 250 -2.61 5.22 8.68
C PHE A 250 -3.39 4.16 9.47
N GLY A 251 -2.71 3.31 10.23
CA GLY A 251 -3.26 2.09 10.80
C GLY A 251 -4.41 2.27 11.81
N ILE A 252 -4.57 3.45 12.44
CA ILE A 252 -5.63 3.76 13.39
C ILE A 252 -6.62 4.72 12.74
N TRP A 253 -7.85 4.29 12.49
CA TRP A 253 -8.93 5.17 12.05
C TRP A 253 -9.25 6.21 13.14
N ARG A 254 -9.77 5.76 14.28
CA ARG A 254 -9.97 6.52 15.53
C ARG A 254 -9.74 5.61 16.73
N ASN A 255 -9.34 6.20 17.85
CA ASN A 255 -9.29 5.49 19.13
C ASN A 255 -10.71 5.32 19.69
N LYS A 256 -10.97 4.25 20.41
CA LYS A 256 -12.26 3.99 21.06
C LYS A 256 -12.66 5.09 22.06
N SER A 257 -11.69 5.80 22.61
CA SER A 257 -11.92 6.97 23.48
C SER A 257 -12.46 8.19 22.73
N SER A 258 -12.21 8.30 21.41
CA SER A 258 -12.69 9.40 20.56
C SER A 258 -14.01 9.05 19.88
N ASP A 259 -14.22 7.77 19.55
CA ASP A 259 -15.42 7.25 18.90
C ASP A 259 -15.63 5.79 19.32
N PRO A 260 -16.82 5.40 19.83
CA PRO A 260 -17.06 4.03 20.31
C PRO A 260 -16.87 2.95 19.23
N ARG A 261 -16.91 3.31 17.94
CA ARG A 261 -16.59 2.44 16.78
C ARG A 261 -15.09 2.28 16.57
N GLY A 262 -14.27 3.09 17.23
CA GLY A 262 -12.81 3.08 17.09
C GLY A 262 -12.15 1.85 17.69
N SER A 263 -10.87 1.68 17.40
CA SER A 263 -10.05 0.59 17.91
C SER A 263 -9.62 0.85 19.38
N ASP A 264 -9.33 -0.23 20.11
CA ASP A 264 -8.78 -0.16 21.47
C ASP A 264 -7.28 0.23 21.43
N THR A 265 -7.05 1.48 21.05
CA THR A 265 -5.75 2.09 20.84
C THR A 265 -5.69 3.47 21.50
N ASN A 266 -4.50 4.05 21.58
CA ASN A 266 -4.26 5.41 22.04
C ASN A 266 -3.11 6.03 21.22
N GLY A 267 -3.36 6.26 19.94
CA GLY A 267 -2.37 6.81 19.00
C GLY A 267 -2.96 7.90 18.12
N PHE A 268 -2.16 8.37 17.18
CA PHE A 268 -2.59 9.30 16.14
C PHE A 268 -3.77 8.71 15.36
N GLN A 269 -4.72 9.55 14.94
CA GLN A 269 -5.97 9.13 14.33
C GLN A 269 -6.07 9.64 12.89
N ASN A 270 -6.28 8.73 11.95
CA ASN A 270 -6.39 9.01 10.53
C ASN A 270 -7.54 9.97 10.20
N TYR A 271 -8.72 9.71 10.76
CA TYR A 271 -9.93 10.50 10.57
C TYR A 271 -9.78 11.96 11.02
N ASP A 272 -9.14 12.19 12.16
CA ASP A 272 -9.03 13.53 12.76
C ASP A 272 -7.77 14.27 12.27
N GLY A 273 -6.65 13.58 12.04
CA GLY A 273 -5.37 14.21 11.74
C GLY A 273 -5.02 14.28 10.26
N LEU A 274 -5.46 13.28 9.46
CA LEU A 274 -5.25 13.24 8.00
C LEU A 274 -6.55 13.48 7.22
N TYR A 275 -7.66 13.67 7.93
CA TYR A 275 -8.98 13.94 7.36
C TYR A 275 -9.44 12.87 6.36
N ALA A 276 -9.18 11.60 6.67
CA ALA A 276 -9.50 10.47 5.81
C ALA A 276 -10.60 9.59 6.42
N ASP A 277 -11.79 9.58 5.82
CA ASP A 277 -12.91 8.74 6.26
C ASP A 277 -12.93 7.39 5.56
N VAL A 278 -11.97 6.55 5.90
CA VAL A 278 -11.78 5.22 5.29
C VAL A 278 -12.98 4.29 5.46
N LEU A 279 -13.78 4.48 6.54
CA LEU A 279 -15.00 3.70 6.73
C LEU A 279 -16.12 4.12 5.75
N LEU A 280 -16.21 5.40 5.43
CA LEU A 280 -17.12 5.89 4.39
C LEU A 280 -16.75 5.29 3.03
N TRP A 281 -15.47 5.33 2.66
CA TRP A 281 -15.02 4.87 1.34
C TRP A 281 -15.28 3.38 1.12
N THR A 282 -15.04 2.55 2.14
CA THR A 282 -15.35 1.10 2.06
C THR A 282 -16.84 0.84 1.98
N LYS A 283 -17.66 1.54 2.80
CA LYS A 283 -19.13 1.41 2.79
C LYS A 283 -19.77 1.85 1.48
N LYS A 284 -19.22 2.89 0.85
CA LYS A 284 -19.68 3.39 -0.45
C LYS A 284 -19.19 2.52 -1.62
N GLY A 285 -18.20 1.67 -1.38
CA GLY A 285 -17.57 0.88 -2.42
C GLY A 285 -16.68 1.67 -3.36
N TRP A 286 -16.23 2.85 -2.95
CA TRP A 286 -15.33 3.70 -3.76
C TRP A 286 -13.91 3.17 -3.87
N VAL A 287 -13.54 2.23 -3.00
CA VAL A 287 -12.25 1.55 -3.02
C VAL A 287 -12.43 0.06 -3.15
N ASP A 288 -11.48 -0.63 -3.76
CA ASP A 288 -11.48 -2.07 -3.93
C ASP A 288 -10.73 -2.76 -2.80
N TYR A 289 -9.68 -2.12 -2.30
CA TYR A 289 -8.98 -2.62 -1.12
C TYR A 289 -8.46 -1.50 -0.23
N MET A 290 -8.38 -1.80 1.06
CA MET A 290 -7.63 -1.03 2.04
C MET A 290 -6.38 -1.80 2.44
N LEU A 291 -5.30 -1.06 2.68
CA LEU A 291 -4.01 -1.61 3.06
C LEU A 291 -3.45 -0.83 4.27
N PRO A 292 -4.15 -0.88 5.45
CA PRO A 292 -3.75 -0.13 6.62
C PRO A 292 -2.33 -0.44 7.07
N GLN A 293 -1.56 0.60 7.41
CA GLN A 293 -0.16 0.54 7.80
C GLN A 293 -0.04 0.14 9.28
N LEU A 294 -0.04 -1.18 9.58
CA LEU A 294 0.09 -1.71 10.94
C LEU A 294 1.58 -1.95 11.30
N TYR A 295 2.37 -0.88 11.28
CA TYR A 295 3.83 -0.94 11.41
C TYR A 295 4.35 -1.19 12.82
N TRP A 296 3.47 -1.58 13.74
CA TRP A 296 3.78 -1.85 15.15
C TRP A 296 3.97 -3.34 15.44
N THR A 297 4.46 -3.62 16.65
CA THR A 297 4.51 -5.00 17.18
C THR A 297 3.10 -5.48 17.53
N LEU A 298 2.93 -6.79 17.63
CA LEU A 298 1.65 -7.40 18.00
C LEU A 298 1.10 -6.84 19.32
N GLU A 299 1.98 -6.63 20.32
CA GLU A 299 1.62 -6.28 21.69
C GLU A 299 1.83 -4.78 22.01
N LYS A 300 2.04 -3.93 21.03
CA LYS A 300 2.27 -2.49 21.27
C LYS A 300 1.08 -1.88 22.04
N LYS A 301 1.28 -1.47 23.29
CA LYS A 301 0.19 -1.01 24.19
C LYS A 301 -0.72 0.06 23.58
N VAL A 302 -0.13 1.05 22.90
CA VAL A 302 -0.88 2.18 22.32
C VAL A 302 -1.42 1.92 20.92
N ALA A 303 -0.88 0.91 20.23
CA ALA A 303 -1.19 0.61 18.82
C ALA A 303 -0.86 -0.86 18.50
N SER A 304 -1.47 -1.81 19.23
CA SER A 304 -1.28 -3.24 18.97
C SER A 304 -1.67 -3.58 17.53
N SER A 305 -0.74 -4.12 16.75
CA SER A 305 -1.06 -4.54 15.38
C SER A 305 -2.05 -5.71 15.36
N GLU A 306 -2.06 -6.56 16.39
CA GLU A 306 -3.05 -7.63 16.56
C GLU A 306 -4.46 -7.05 16.73
N LYS A 307 -4.67 -6.15 17.72
CA LYS A 307 -5.98 -5.50 17.95
C LYS A 307 -6.46 -4.75 16.70
N LEU A 308 -5.55 -4.09 16.01
CA LEU A 308 -5.86 -3.37 14.78
C LEU A 308 -6.22 -4.31 13.64
N ALA A 309 -5.58 -5.47 13.50
CA ALA A 309 -5.94 -6.47 12.50
C ALA A 309 -7.39 -6.96 12.72
N TYR A 310 -7.78 -7.27 13.96
CA TYR A 310 -9.18 -7.59 14.29
C TYR A 310 -10.12 -6.43 13.95
N TRP A 311 -9.76 -5.20 14.32
CA TRP A 311 -10.60 -4.04 14.03
C TRP A 311 -10.81 -3.83 12.52
N TRP A 312 -9.75 -3.94 11.72
CA TRP A 312 -9.84 -3.81 10.26
C TRP A 312 -10.63 -4.96 9.62
N ASN A 313 -10.45 -6.19 10.13
CA ASN A 313 -11.26 -7.33 9.72
C ASN A 313 -12.75 -7.05 9.89
N ASP A 314 -13.16 -6.54 11.07
CA ASP A 314 -14.55 -6.29 11.41
C ASP A 314 -15.15 -5.09 10.65
N ASN A 315 -14.32 -4.22 10.12
CA ASN A 315 -14.71 -3.00 9.39
C ASN A 315 -14.40 -3.03 7.88
N ALA A 316 -14.20 -4.20 7.30
CA ALA A 316 -13.90 -4.38 5.88
C ALA A 316 -15.05 -3.94 4.95
N ASN A 317 -16.31 -4.00 5.42
CA ASN A 317 -17.49 -3.59 4.66
C ASN A 317 -17.60 -4.25 3.27
N GLY A 318 -17.15 -5.51 3.14
CA GLY A 318 -17.17 -6.26 1.89
C GLY A 318 -16.06 -5.89 0.90
N ARG A 319 -15.09 -5.08 1.29
CA ARG A 319 -13.88 -4.78 0.49
C ARG A 319 -12.69 -5.57 1.00
N HIS A 320 -11.67 -5.79 0.15
CA HIS A 320 -10.47 -6.50 0.57
C HIS A 320 -9.67 -5.68 1.59
N MET A 321 -9.14 -6.38 2.58
CA MET A 321 -8.18 -5.84 3.54
C MET A 321 -6.84 -6.55 3.39
N TYR A 322 -5.78 -5.80 3.18
CA TYR A 322 -4.39 -6.28 3.21
C TYR A 322 -3.68 -5.57 4.35
N ILE A 323 -2.84 -6.26 5.09
CA ILE A 323 -2.13 -5.63 6.20
C ILE A 323 -0.78 -5.13 5.74
N GLY A 324 -0.54 -3.82 5.90
CA GLY A 324 0.77 -3.21 5.74
C GLY A 324 1.68 -3.57 6.92
N GLN A 325 2.77 -4.28 6.64
CA GLN A 325 3.73 -4.76 7.63
C GLN A 325 5.06 -4.01 7.48
N ASN A 326 5.68 -3.62 8.60
CA ASN A 326 7.03 -3.08 8.57
C ASN A 326 8.05 -4.22 8.78
N VAL A 327 8.92 -4.43 7.79
CA VAL A 327 9.92 -5.50 7.81
C VAL A 327 10.84 -5.38 9.03
N LYS A 328 11.40 -4.17 9.27
CA LYS A 328 12.32 -3.97 10.38
C LYS A 328 11.67 -4.25 11.74
N THR A 329 10.51 -3.67 11.98
CA THR A 329 9.77 -3.89 13.24
C THR A 329 9.44 -5.37 13.45
N THR A 330 9.01 -6.05 12.38
CA THR A 330 8.64 -7.48 12.43
C THR A 330 9.85 -8.36 12.75
N MET A 331 10.97 -8.15 12.06
CA MET A 331 12.18 -8.98 12.19
C MET A 331 13.05 -8.62 13.41
N ASP A 332 12.91 -7.41 13.96
CA ASP A 332 13.65 -6.99 15.16
C ASP A 332 12.95 -7.37 16.47
N THR A 333 11.69 -7.77 16.39
CA THR A 333 10.90 -8.05 17.59
C THR A 333 10.72 -9.56 17.76
N PRO A 334 11.16 -10.13 18.89
CA PRO A 334 10.88 -11.52 19.23
C PRO A 334 9.38 -11.79 19.33
N ASP A 335 8.92 -12.94 18.91
CA ASP A 335 7.56 -13.39 19.15
C ASP A 335 7.44 -13.89 20.62
N LEU A 336 6.39 -13.48 21.31
CA LEU A 336 6.09 -13.94 22.67
C LEU A 336 5.53 -15.38 22.70
N ALA A 337 4.99 -15.84 21.57
CA ALA A 337 4.49 -17.20 21.39
C ALA A 337 5.10 -17.80 20.10
N PRO A 338 6.42 -18.02 20.05
CA PRO A 338 7.09 -18.45 18.83
C PRO A 338 6.62 -19.84 18.40
N SER A 339 6.37 -19.99 17.10
CA SER A 339 6.07 -21.27 16.48
C SER A 339 7.28 -21.80 15.70
N THR A 340 7.40 -21.40 14.43
CA THR A 340 8.50 -21.79 13.55
C THR A 340 9.55 -20.70 13.36
N ASP A 341 9.19 -19.46 13.70
CA ASP A 341 10.03 -18.26 13.54
C ASP A 341 10.16 -17.55 14.90
N PRO A 342 11.38 -17.23 15.37
CA PRO A 342 11.58 -16.54 16.64
C PRO A 342 11.17 -15.06 16.60
N THR A 343 10.92 -14.52 15.40
CA THR A 343 10.42 -13.14 15.17
C THR A 343 8.90 -13.12 15.05
N GLN A 344 8.33 -11.93 14.94
CA GLN A 344 6.88 -11.80 14.75
C GLN A 344 6.38 -12.12 13.31
N LEU A 345 7.25 -12.53 12.40
CA LEU A 345 6.92 -12.75 10.99
C LEU A 345 5.83 -13.81 10.81
N ASP A 346 6.05 -15.00 11.35
CA ASP A 346 5.12 -16.13 11.22
C ASP A 346 3.77 -15.82 11.88
N HIS A 347 3.80 -15.27 13.08
CA HIS A 347 2.58 -14.94 13.83
C HIS A 347 1.71 -13.90 13.11
N LYS A 348 2.31 -12.83 12.59
CA LYS A 348 1.58 -11.80 11.83
C LYS A 348 0.92 -12.35 10.57
N ILE A 349 1.60 -13.23 9.84
CA ILE A 349 1.04 -13.85 8.64
C ILE A 349 -0.08 -14.83 9.00
N ARG A 350 0.10 -15.66 10.04
CA ARG A 350 -0.96 -16.56 10.52
C ARG A 350 -2.19 -15.80 10.97
N LEU A 351 -2.02 -14.74 11.76
CA LEU A 351 -3.11 -13.87 12.19
C LEU A 351 -3.90 -13.34 10.98
N SER A 352 -3.22 -12.85 9.94
CA SER A 352 -3.89 -12.39 8.73
C SER A 352 -4.70 -13.50 8.04
N ARG A 353 -4.22 -14.75 8.05
CA ARG A 353 -4.90 -15.91 7.45
C ARG A 353 -6.09 -16.42 8.27
N GLU A 354 -6.07 -16.21 9.58
CA GLU A 354 -7.17 -16.56 10.49
C GLU A 354 -8.35 -15.59 10.41
N LEU A 355 -8.12 -14.38 9.92
CA LEU A 355 -9.12 -13.31 9.83
C LEU A 355 -9.80 -13.33 8.44
N PRO A 356 -11.10 -13.65 8.35
CA PRO A 356 -11.76 -13.96 7.07
C PRO A 356 -11.81 -12.80 6.09
N ASN A 357 -11.75 -11.55 6.56
CA ASN A 357 -11.77 -10.36 5.72
C ASN A 357 -10.35 -9.79 5.45
N ILE A 358 -9.29 -10.47 5.91
CA ILE A 358 -7.91 -10.11 5.60
C ILE A 358 -7.40 -11.08 4.54
N GLN A 359 -7.11 -10.57 3.34
CA GLN A 359 -6.71 -11.40 2.21
C GLN A 359 -5.21 -11.36 1.92
N GLY A 360 -4.39 -10.86 2.84
CA GLY A 360 -2.94 -10.91 2.70
C GLY A 360 -2.18 -9.76 3.33
N ASN A 361 -0.91 -9.64 2.96
CA ASN A 361 0.02 -8.67 3.55
C ASN A 361 0.81 -7.93 2.47
N CYS A 362 1.26 -6.72 2.81
CA CYS A 362 2.19 -5.94 2.01
C CYS A 362 3.36 -5.45 2.88
N TRP A 363 4.57 -5.52 2.35
CA TRP A 363 5.80 -5.32 3.11
C TRP A 363 6.43 -3.95 2.84
N TRP A 364 6.69 -3.19 3.88
CA TRP A 364 7.40 -1.93 3.87
C TRP A 364 8.72 -2.00 4.66
N PRO A 365 9.82 -1.49 4.10
CA PRO A 365 10.00 -1.21 2.67
C PRO A 365 10.46 -2.46 1.92
N GLY A 366 10.12 -2.59 0.65
CA GLY A 366 10.42 -3.77 -0.16
C GLY A 366 11.91 -4.06 -0.30
N TYR A 367 12.77 -3.02 -0.30
CA TYR A 367 14.22 -3.21 -0.38
C TYR A 367 14.80 -4.00 0.81
N MET A 368 14.13 -4.03 1.95
CA MET A 368 14.60 -4.87 3.07
C MET A 368 14.34 -6.36 2.81
N ILE A 369 13.30 -6.72 2.05
CA ILE A 369 13.11 -8.10 1.59
C ILE A 369 14.19 -8.44 0.57
N THR A 370 14.41 -7.57 -0.43
CA THR A 370 15.42 -7.85 -1.48
C THR A 370 16.86 -7.86 -0.96
N ALA A 371 17.11 -7.22 0.18
CA ALA A 371 18.36 -7.31 0.93
C ALA A 371 18.41 -8.51 1.89
N ASN A 372 17.36 -9.30 1.96
CA ASN A 372 17.19 -10.42 2.90
C ASN A 372 17.47 -10.03 4.37
N TYR A 373 16.93 -8.90 4.80
CA TYR A 373 17.16 -8.37 6.15
C TYR A 373 16.82 -9.41 7.22
N LYS A 374 17.82 -9.81 8.01
CA LYS A 374 17.72 -10.86 9.03
C LYS A 374 17.08 -12.17 8.54
N GLY A 375 17.25 -12.50 7.26
CA GLY A 375 16.72 -13.73 6.68
C GLY A 375 15.22 -13.69 6.34
N VAL A 376 14.61 -12.50 6.24
CA VAL A 376 13.17 -12.36 5.96
C VAL A 376 12.77 -13.01 4.63
N ALA A 377 13.56 -12.82 3.56
CA ALA A 377 13.24 -13.39 2.26
C ALA A 377 13.31 -14.92 2.27
N ASP A 378 14.33 -15.48 2.93
CA ASP A 378 14.48 -16.92 3.10
C ASP A 378 13.33 -17.51 3.93
N SER A 379 12.97 -16.84 5.03
CA SER A 379 11.84 -17.27 5.88
C SER A 379 10.52 -17.27 5.11
N LEU A 380 10.23 -16.21 4.36
CA LEU A 380 9.05 -16.13 3.49
C LEU A 380 9.03 -17.25 2.46
N ALA A 381 10.13 -17.42 1.71
CA ALA A 381 10.21 -18.40 0.63
C ALA A 381 10.14 -19.85 1.12
N MET A 382 10.78 -20.16 2.23
CA MET A 382 10.85 -21.54 2.75
C MET A 382 9.63 -21.95 3.57
N ASN A 383 8.92 -20.98 4.18
CA ASN A 383 7.84 -21.27 5.10
C ASN A 383 6.50 -20.65 4.63
N GLN A 384 6.27 -19.37 4.91
CA GLN A 384 4.95 -18.74 4.82
C GLN A 384 4.47 -18.53 3.38
N GLN A 385 5.39 -18.38 2.41
CA GLN A 385 5.08 -18.15 1.00
C GLN A 385 5.70 -19.22 0.08
N ARG A 386 5.94 -20.40 0.62
CA ARG A 386 6.60 -21.52 -0.08
C ARG A 386 5.89 -21.96 -1.36
N THR A 387 4.57 -21.86 -1.39
CA THR A 387 3.78 -22.20 -2.58
C THR A 387 3.34 -20.94 -3.29
N VAL A 388 3.20 -21.01 -4.60
CA VAL A 388 2.63 -19.94 -5.40
C VAL A 388 1.19 -19.67 -4.95
N ALA A 389 0.85 -18.39 -4.79
CA ALA A 389 -0.51 -17.94 -4.57
C ALA A 389 -0.91 -16.94 -5.67
N LEU A 390 -2.14 -17.04 -6.12
CA LEU A 390 -2.75 -16.03 -6.98
C LEU A 390 -3.17 -14.84 -6.10
N VAL A 391 -3.23 -13.66 -6.68
CA VAL A 391 -3.89 -12.51 -6.04
C VAL A 391 -5.37 -12.85 -5.84
N PRO A 392 -6.01 -12.43 -4.74
CA PRO A 392 -7.45 -12.65 -4.53
C PRO A 392 -8.28 -12.04 -5.65
N ASN A 393 -9.29 -12.75 -6.12
CA ASN A 393 -10.26 -12.18 -7.06
C ASN A 393 -11.17 -11.19 -6.36
N TYR A 394 -11.69 -10.24 -7.13
CA TYR A 394 -12.56 -9.16 -6.65
C TYR A 394 -13.99 -9.41 -7.17
N PRO A 395 -14.86 -10.09 -6.38
CA PRO A 395 -16.17 -10.53 -6.87
C PRO A 395 -17.11 -9.41 -7.32
N TRP A 396 -16.87 -8.18 -6.87
CA TRP A 396 -17.65 -7.00 -7.29
C TRP A 396 -17.16 -6.39 -8.61
N ILE A 397 -15.98 -6.82 -9.11
CA ILE A 397 -15.46 -6.45 -10.44
C ILE A 397 -15.74 -7.56 -11.45
N ASP A 398 -15.42 -8.81 -11.08
CA ASP A 398 -15.65 -9.98 -11.91
C ASP A 398 -15.86 -11.21 -11.01
N ASP A 399 -17.05 -11.81 -11.06
CA ASP A 399 -17.44 -13.04 -10.36
C ASP A 399 -17.48 -14.28 -11.26
N VAL A 400 -17.15 -14.12 -12.53
CA VAL A 400 -17.14 -15.22 -13.49
C VAL A 400 -15.95 -16.14 -13.23
N LYS A 401 -16.23 -17.34 -12.76
CA LYS A 401 -15.20 -18.36 -12.58
C LYS A 401 -14.73 -18.87 -13.95
N PRO A 402 -13.41 -18.91 -14.21
CA PRO A 402 -12.89 -19.57 -15.39
C PRO A 402 -13.40 -21.00 -15.48
N GLY A 403 -13.67 -21.47 -16.70
CA GLY A 403 -14.03 -22.87 -16.93
C GLY A 403 -12.92 -23.81 -16.48
N GLU A 404 -13.28 -25.05 -16.13
CA GLU A 404 -12.29 -26.06 -15.79
C GLU A 404 -11.40 -26.39 -17.01
N VAL A 405 -10.08 -26.51 -16.76
CA VAL A 405 -9.16 -26.99 -17.79
C VAL A 405 -9.42 -28.49 -18.00
N THR A 406 -10.04 -28.82 -19.11
CA THR A 406 -10.42 -30.23 -19.46
C THR A 406 -9.28 -31.00 -20.10
N SER A 407 -8.29 -30.35 -20.68
CA SER A 407 -7.07 -30.98 -21.20
C SER A 407 -5.91 -30.01 -21.08
N LEU A 408 -4.74 -30.55 -20.80
CA LEU A 408 -3.48 -29.83 -20.76
C LEU A 408 -2.43 -30.63 -21.51
N ARG A 409 -1.86 -30.06 -22.55
CA ARG A 409 -0.74 -30.70 -23.27
C ARG A 409 0.43 -29.76 -23.40
N ARG A 410 1.63 -30.33 -23.44
CA ARG A 410 2.85 -29.58 -23.70
C ARG A 410 3.17 -29.63 -25.18
N ASP A 411 3.48 -28.48 -25.77
CA ASP A 411 4.00 -28.35 -27.13
C ASP A 411 5.26 -27.47 -27.08
N GLY A 412 6.41 -28.11 -27.10
CA GLY A 412 7.71 -27.49 -26.82
C GLY A 412 7.72 -26.89 -25.40
N ASP A 413 7.93 -25.58 -25.29
CA ASP A 413 7.92 -24.84 -24.04
C ASP A 413 6.55 -24.19 -23.71
N ARG A 414 5.51 -24.48 -24.52
CA ARG A 414 4.15 -23.96 -24.33
C ARG A 414 3.25 -25.02 -23.71
N LEU A 415 2.37 -24.59 -22.83
CA LEU A 415 1.20 -25.35 -22.36
C LEU A 415 -0.01 -24.90 -23.19
N LEU A 416 -0.75 -25.87 -23.76
CA LEU A 416 -1.95 -25.65 -24.57
C LEU A 416 -3.16 -26.33 -23.92
#